data_e474ac1713242efe4f2371dbee161cbd
#
_entry.id   e474ac1713242efe4f2371dbee161cbd
#
_cell.length_a   1.000
_cell.length_b   1.000
_cell.length_c   1.000
_cell.angle_alpha   90.00
_cell.angle_beta   90.00
_cell.angle_gamma   90.00
#
_symmetry.space_group_name_H-M   'P 1'
#
loop_
_entity.id
_entity.type
_entity.pdbx_description
1 polymer ?
#
loop_
_entity_poly.entity_id
_entity_poly.type
_entity_poly.pdbx_seq_one_letter_code
_entity_poly.pdbx_strand_id
1 'polypeptide(L)'
;MTRSMALAYRAAIDRAAAAVATDNERITISVLYPDWAAGTHTVGEIYNAVGQTWECFASYDNATYPDVNPDNAAWRTFNRPLHGTNPATARPFAQPTGAHDMYHAGEYMIWTDGKTYRCKSDTAYSPSDYAAAWEVTADEAVSTN
;
A
#
# COMPACT_ATOMS: atom_id res chain seq x y z
N MET A 1 -22.05 -24.68 -7.11
CA MET A 1 -21.42 -23.76 -8.10
C MET A 1 -20.59 -24.57 -9.09
N THR A 2 -20.75 -24.34 -10.36
CA THR A 2 -19.93 -24.98 -11.37
C THR A 2 -18.58 -24.29 -11.48
N ARG A 3 -17.65 -24.97 -12.13
CA ARG A 3 -16.33 -24.37 -12.38
C ARG A 3 -16.45 -23.08 -13.20
N SER A 4 -17.31 -23.07 -14.23
CA SER A 4 -17.55 -21.87 -15.04
C SER A 4 -18.11 -20.73 -14.21
N MET A 5 -19.03 -21.03 -13.30
CA MET A 5 -19.59 -20.01 -12.43
C MET A 5 -18.55 -19.46 -11.47
N ALA A 6 -17.68 -20.33 -10.94
CA ALA A 6 -16.61 -19.89 -10.04
C ALA A 6 -15.61 -18.97 -10.75
N LEU A 7 -15.24 -19.30 -11.98
CA LEU A 7 -14.32 -18.47 -12.77
C LEU A 7 -14.95 -17.12 -13.12
N ALA A 8 -16.23 -17.11 -13.47
CA ALA A 8 -16.93 -15.86 -13.80
C ALA A 8 -17.08 -14.98 -12.54
N TYR A 9 -17.36 -15.58 -11.39
CA TYR A 9 -17.47 -14.86 -10.13
C TYR A 9 -16.12 -14.25 -9.74
N ARG A 10 -15.04 -15.00 -9.88
CA ARG A 10 -13.69 -14.50 -9.60
C ARG A 10 -13.33 -13.33 -10.51
N ALA A 11 -13.63 -13.43 -11.81
CA ALA A 11 -13.37 -12.35 -12.75
C ALA A 11 -14.15 -11.09 -12.37
N ALA A 12 -15.40 -11.22 -11.90
CA ALA A 12 -16.20 -10.08 -11.47
C ALA A 12 -15.60 -9.43 -10.23
N ILE A 13 -15.10 -10.22 -9.28
CA ILE A 13 -14.42 -9.70 -8.08
C ILE A 13 -13.15 -8.96 -8.47
N ASP A 14 -12.36 -9.51 -9.38
CA ASP A 14 -11.11 -8.89 -9.83
C ASP A 14 -11.37 -7.55 -10.51
N ARG A 15 -12.42 -7.46 -11.32
CA ARG A 15 -12.79 -6.20 -11.96
C ARG A 15 -13.27 -5.17 -10.95
N ALA A 16 -14.05 -5.58 -9.96
CA ALA A 16 -14.52 -4.68 -8.91
C ALA A 16 -13.36 -4.12 -8.10
N ALA A 17 -12.39 -4.98 -7.76
CA ALA A 17 -11.20 -4.56 -7.01
C ALA A 17 -10.36 -3.56 -7.82
N ALA A 18 -10.20 -3.81 -9.12
CA ALA A 18 -9.42 -2.93 -9.99
C ALA A 18 -10.09 -1.58 -10.22
N ALA A 19 -11.41 -1.51 -10.11
CA ALA A 19 -12.17 -0.27 -10.32
C ALA A 19 -12.16 0.66 -9.12
N VAL A 20 -11.69 0.21 -7.95
CA VAL A 20 -11.62 1.03 -6.75
C VAL A 20 -10.59 2.13 -6.95
N ALA A 21 -10.97 3.38 -6.66
CA ALA A 21 -10.20 4.55 -7.06
C ALA A 21 -9.18 5.04 -6.05
N THR A 22 -9.39 4.83 -4.75
CA THR A 22 -8.53 5.42 -3.72
C THR A 22 -7.68 4.35 -3.03
N ASP A 23 -6.52 4.79 -2.52
CA ASP A 23 -5.65 3.91 -1.74
C ASP A 23 -6.38 3.32 -0.53
N ASN A 24 -7.18 4.15 0.14
CA ASN A 24 -7.91 3.74 1.33
C ASN A 24 -8.89 2.60 1.01
N GLU A 25 -9.62 2.72 -0.09
CA GLU A 25 -10.55 1.69 -0.52
C GLU A 25 -9.81 0.40 -0.91
N ARG A 26 -8.68 0.53 -1.58
CA ARG A 26 -7.87 -0.61 -1.99
C ARG A 26 -7.31 -1.36 -0.78
N ILE A 27 -6.87 -0.63 0.25
CA ILE A 27 -6.41 -1.27 1.49
C ILE A 27 -7.56 -2.01 2.16
N THR A 28 -8.75 -1.41 2.18
CA THR A 28 -9.92 -2.03 2.79
C THR A 28 -10.27 -3.38 2.16
N ILE A 29 -10.07 -3.50 0.85
CA ILE A 29 -10.36 -4.74 0.12
C ILE A 29 -9.09 -5.49 -0.27
N SER A 30 -7.98 -5.24 0.42
CA SER A 30 -6.67 -5.78 0.03
C SER A 30 -6.61 -7.29 -0.07
N VAL A 31 -7.45 -8.00 0.67
CA VAL A 31 -7.51 -9.46 0.59
C VAL A 31 -7.94 -9.98 -0.79
N LEU A 32 -8.56 -9.11 -1.60
CA LEU A 32 -8.98 -9.48 -2.96
C LEU A 32 -7.85 -9.37 -3.98
N TYR A 33 -6.75 -8.73 -3.63
CA TYR A 33 -5.60 -8.61 -4.52
C TYR A 33 -4.65 -9.78 -4.31
N PRO A 34 -3.92 -10.18 -5.35
CA PRO A 34 -2.98 -11.30 -5.22
C PRO A 34 -1.75 -10.90 -4.41
N ASP A 35 -1.07 -11.90 -3.90
CA ASP A 35 0.28 -11.70 -3.38
C ASP A 35 1.23 -11.55 -4.56
N TRP A 36 2.23 -10.70 -4.41
CA TRP A 36 3.20 -10.51 -5.47
C TRP A 36 3.95 -11.80 -5.78
N ALA A 37 4.18 -12.03 -7.06
CA ALA A 37 5.04 -13.12 -7.53
C ALA A 37 5.85 -12.61 -8.72
N ALA A 38 7.04 -13.18 -8.92
CA ALA A 38 7.88 -12.79 -10.05
C ALA A 38 7.17 -13.06 -11.37
N GLY A 39 7.36 -12.16 -12.33
CA GLY A 39 6.72 -12.25 -13.63
C GLY A 39 6.73 -10.90 -14.33
N THR A 40 5.82 -10.74 -15.28
CA THR A 40 5.62 -9.47 -15.97
C THR A 40 4.55 -8.68 -15.23
N HIS A 41 4.86 -7.44 -14.90
CA HIS A 41 3.94 -6.55 -14.19
C HIS A 41 3.76 -5.24 -14.96
N THR A 42 2.53 -4.74 -14.96
CA THR A 42 2.17 -3.55 -15.73
C THR A 42 1.63 -2.47 -14.82
N VAL A 43 1.76 -1.22 -15.27
CA VAL A 43 1.25 -0.05 -14.55
C VAL A 43 -0.22 -0.25 -14.18
N GLY A 44 -0.54 0.01 -12.92
CA GLY A 44 -1.89 -0.12 -12.40
C GLY A 44 -2.16 -1.41 -11.65
N GLU A 45 -1.26 -2.39 -11.73
CA GLU A 45 -1.44 -3.62 -10.94
C GLU A 45 -1.32 -3.33 -9.45
N ILE A 46 -2.15 -4.02 -8.68
CA ILE A 46 -2.14 -3.94 -7.22
C ILE A 46 -1.84 -5.33 -6.68
N TYR A 47 -0.91 -5.43 -5.74
CA TYR A 47 -0.58 -6.71 -5.11
C TYR A 47 -0.07 -6.50 -3.69
N ASN A 48 -0.08 -7.59 -2.92
CA ASN A 48 0.36 -7.56 -1.52
C ASN A 48 1.77 -8.11 -1.41
N ALA A 49 2.59 -7.49 -0.57
CA ALA A 49 3.93 -7.97 -0.29
C ALA A 49 4.43 -7.33 1.01
N VAL A 50 5.12 -8.09 1.83
CA VAL A 50 5.80 -7.64 3.05
C VAL A 50 4.91 -6.80 3.97
N GLY A 51 3.67 -7.23 4.16
CA GLY A 51 2.72 -6.56 5.06
C GLY A 51 2.12 -5.28 4.49
N GLN A 52 2.35 -4.97 3.25
CA GLN A 52 1.83 -3.79 2.56
C GLN A 52 1.05 -4.19 1.33
N THR A 53 0.25 -3.24 0.83
CA THR A 53 -0.38 -3.35 -0.48
C THR A 53 0.27 -2.30 -1.37
N TRP A 54 0.63 -2.70 -2.58
CA TRP A 54 1.45 -1.87 -3.48
C TRP A 54 0.77 -1.65 -4.80
N GLU A 55 1.06 -0.52 -5.42
CA GLU A 55 0.65 -0.26 -6.80
C GLU A 55 1.90 -0.17 -7.68
N CYS A 56 1.88 -0.88 -8.80
CA CYS A 56 2.91 -0.76 -9.82
C CYS A 56 2.69 0.53 -10.58
N PHE A 57 3.66 1.45 -10.53
CA PHE A 57 3.56 2.72 -11.26
C PHE A 57 4.47 2.77 -12.48
N ALA A 58 5.30 1.76 -12.68
CA ALA A 58 6.17 1.62 -13.85
C ALA A 58 6.27 0.14 -14.18
N SER A 59 5.94 -0.22 -15.41
CA SER A 59 5.94 -1.63 -15.84
C SER A 59 7.33 -2.24 -15.78
N TYR A 60 7.40 -3.52 -15.42
CA TYR A 60 8.67 -4.25 -15.38
C TYR A 60 8.44 -5.72 -15.61
N ASP A 61 9.53 -6.42 -15.97
CA ASP A 61 9.52 -7.86 -16.18
C ASP A 61 10.73 -8.43 -15.43
N ASN A 62 10.49 -9.39 -14.56
CA ASN A 62 11.56 -9.97 -13.74
C ASN A 62 12.57 -10.80 -14.56
N ALA A 63 12.24 -11.18 -15.76
CA ALA A 63 13.23 -11.81 -16.64
C ALA A 63 14.32 -10.80 -17.01
N THR A 64 13.95 -9.52 -17.18
CA THR A 64 14.89 -8.44 -17.50
C THR A 64 15.43 -7.77 -16.25
N TYR A 65 14.59 -7.64 -15.22
CA TYR A 65 14.95 -6.96 -13.96
C TYR A 65 14.75 -7.91 -12.77
N PRO A 66 15.66 -8.89 -12.60
CA PRO A 66 15.48 -9.90 -11.53
C PRO A 66 15.58 -9.33 -10.13
N ASP A 67 16.17 -8.14 -9.96
CA ASP A 67 16.31 -7.52 -8.65
C ASP A 67 15.04 -6.79 -8.18
N VAL A 68 14.03 -6.66 -9.04
CA VAL A 68 12.79 -6.00 -8.62
C VAL A 68 11.95 -6.99 -7.82
N ASN A 69 12.17 -7.00 -6.52
CA ASN A 69 11.42 -7.83 -5.58
C ASN A 69 11.28 -7.06 -4.26
N PRO A 70 10.34 -7.46 -3.39
CA PRO A 70 10.03 -6.67 -2.18
C PRO A 70 11.19 -6.50 -1.20
N ASP A 71 12.21 -7.34 -1.28
CA ASP A 71 13.36 -7.27 -0.37
C ASP A 71 14.51 -6.45 -0.93
N ASN A 72 14.36 -5.88 -2.11
CA ASN A 72 15.43 -5.15 -2.80
C ASN A 72 15.03 -3.69 -2.99
N ALA A 73 16.01 -2.79 -2.90
CA ALA A 73 15.75 -1.37 -3.08
C ALA A 73 15.18 -1.03 -4.47
N ALA A 74 15.48 -1.83 -5.49
CA ALA A 74 14.93 -1.64 -6.83
C ALA A 74 13.40 -1.73 -6.86
N TRP A 75 12.78 -2.37 -5.88
CA TRP A 75 11.34 -2.46 -5.75
C TRP A 75 10.66 -1.10 -5.84
N ARG A 76 11.22 -0.12 -5.13
CA ARG A 76 10.63 1.20 -4.99
C ARG A 76 10.74 2.05 -6.27
N THR A 77 11.51 1.61 -7.23
CA THR A 77 11.60 2.26 -8.54
C THR A 77 10.37 1.97 -9.39
N PHE A 78 9.65 0.89 -9.09
CA PHE A 78 8.52 0.43 -9.89
C PHE A 78 7.22 0.35 -9.10
N ASN A 79 7.29 0.33 -7.78
CA ASN A 79 6.13 0.11 -6.92
C ASN A 79 6.07 1.14 -5.80
N ARG A 80 4.84 1.56 -5.47
CA ARG A 80 4.62 2.46 -4.33
C ARG A 80 3.67 1.80 -3.34
N PRO A 81 3.88 2.01 -2.03
CA PRO A 81 2.94 1.49 -1.04
C PRO A 81 1.66 2.32 -1.05
N LEU A 82 0.53 1.68 -0.80
CA LEU A 82 -0.73 2.39 -0.65
C LEU A 82 -0.82 2.98 0.76
N HIS A 83 -1.37 4.18 0.88
CA HIS A 83 -1.52 4.87 2.16
C HIS A 83 -3.00 4.99 2.52
N GLY A 84 -3.35 4.55 3.73
CA GLY A 84 -4.71 4.67 4.24
C GLY A 84 -5.01 6.09 4.71
N THR A 85 -6.27 6.47 4.74
CA THR A 85 -6.71 7.79 5.16
C THR A 85 -7.55 7.75 6.44
N ASN A 86 -7.51 6.64 7.17
CA ASN A 86 -8.10 6.54 8.50
C ASN A 86 -7.32 5.53 9.34
N PRO A 87 -7.52 5.51 10.67
CA PRO A 87 -6.73 4.61 11.52
C PRO A 87 -6.93 3.14 11.20
N ALA A 88 -8.10 2.73 10.72
CA ALA A 88 -8.37 1.33 10.42
C ALA A 88 -7.61 0.83 9.19
N THR A 89 -7.20 1.74 8.30
CA THR A 89 -6.46 1.39 7.09
C THR A 89 -4.99 1.78 7.19
N ALA A 90 -4.51 2.18 8.37
CA ALA A 90 -3.10 2.50 8.57
C ALA A 90 -2.25 1.26 8.31
N ARG A 91 -1.15 1.44 7.59
CA ARG A 91 -0.18 0.38 7.29
C ARG A 91 1.16 0.76 7.88
N PRO A 92 2.05 -0.21 8.08
CA PRO A 92 3.37 0.11 8.60
C PRO A 92 4.05 1.20 7.77
N PHE A 93 4.79 2.08 8.44
CA PHE A 93 5.49 3.17 7.76
C PHE A 93 6.41 2.62 6.69
N ALA A 94 6.34 3.19 5.50
CA ALA A 94 7.25 2.88 4.40
C ALA A 94 8.00 4.16 4.06
N GLN A 95 9.32 4.15 4.25
CA GLN A 95 10.15 5.33 4.01
C GLN A 95 9.99 5.80 2.57
N PRO A 96 9.50 7.03 2.34
CA PRO A 96 9.38 7.53 0.98
C PRO A 96 10.72 7.63 0.27
N THR A 97 10.70 7.35 -1.02
CA THR A 97 11.89 7.42 -1.87
C THR A 97 11.83 8.59 -2.85
N GLY A 98 10.69 9.30 -2.89
CA GLY A 98 10.50 10.44 -3.76
C GLY A 98 9.10 11.01 -3.60
N ALA A 99 8.71 11.88 -4.52
CA ALA A 99 7.40 12.51 -4.46
C ALA A 99 6.26 11.52 -4.75
N HIS A 100 6.55 10.45 -5.47
CA HIS A 100 5.51 9.48 -5.88
C HIS A 100 5.01 8.63 -4.73
N ASP A 101 5.76 8.51 -3.64
CA ASP A 101 5.39 7.68 -2.50
C ASP A 101 5.45 8.44 -1.18
N MET A 102 5.50 9.77 -1.21
CA MET A 102 5.48 10.55 0.01
C MET A 102 4.11 10.47 0.69
N TYR A 103 4.09 10.76 1.98
CA TYR A 103 2.84 10.85 2.73
C TYR A 103 2.21 12.23 2.55
N HIS A 104 0.89 12.23 2.43
CA HIS A 104 0.12 13.46 2.27
C HIS A 104 -0.73 13.72 3.51
N ALA A 105 -1.07 14.99 3.73
CA ALA A 105 -1.90 15.38 4.86
C ALA A 105 -3.19 14.54 4.87
N GLY A 106 -3.52 13.98 6.02
CA GLY A 106 -4.69 13.12 6.18
C GLY A 106 -4.41 11.65 6.02
N GLU A 107 -3.19 11.26 5.66
CA GLU A 107 -2.83 9.85 5.57
C GLU A 107 -2.29 9.34 6.89
N TYR A 108 -2.47 8.04 7.12
CA TYR A 108 -2.14 7.39 8.39
C TYR A 108 -1.13 6.28 8.16
N MET A 109 -0.29 6.05 9.17
CA MET A 109 0.64 4.92 9.14
C MET A 109 0.87 4.40 10.56
N ILE A 110 1.46 3.21 10.68
CA ILE A 110 1.85 2.63 11.95
C ILE A 110 3.36 2.77 12.06
N TRP A 111 3.81 3.46 13.10
CA TRP A 111 5.23 3.69 13.32
C TRP A 111 5.86 2.54 14.09
N THR A 112 7.17 2.55 14.20
CA THR A 112 7.92 1.47 14.86
C THR A 112 7.62 1.32 16.34
N ASP A 113 7.01 2.34 16.96
CA ASP A 113 6.57 2.27 18.36
C ASP A 113 5.20 1.58 18.52
N GLY A 114 4.63 1.11 17.42
CA GLY A 114 3.32 0.45 17.43
C GLY A 114 2.14 1.40 17.43
N LYS A 115 2.39 2.71 17.45
CA LYS A 115 1.33 3.71 17.47
C LYS A 115 0.96 4.13 16.06
N THR A 116 -0.29 4.58 15.91
CA THR A 116 -0.80 5.09 14.64
C THR A 116 -0.60 6.60 14.60
N TYR A 117 -0.03 7.08 13.50
CA TYR A 117 0.24 8.51 13.29
C TYR A 117 -0.55 9.01 12.10
N ARG A 118 -0.96 10.27 12.17
CA ARG A 118 -1.59 10.97 11.06
C ARG A 118 -0.61 11.99 10.50
N CYS A 119 -0.49 12.03 9.19
CA CYS A 119 0.31 13.04 8.52
C CYS A 119 -0.46 14.37 8.53
N LYS A 120 0.18 15.42 9.04
CA LYS A 120 -0.42 16.75 9.12
C LYS A 120 -0.10 17.62 7.92
N SER A 121 1.02 17.38 7.28
CA SER A 121 1.45 18.10 6.08
C SER A 121 2.30 17.16 5.23
N ASP A 122 2.20 17.33 3.92
CA ASP A 122 2.90 16.45 2.99
C ASP A 122 4.37 16.34 3.35
N THR A 123 4.87 15.10 3.44
CA THR A 123 6.26 14.88 3.84
C THR A 123 6.82 13.58 3.27
N ALA A 124 8.11 13.60 2.98
CA ALA A 124 8.88 12.41 2.64
C ALA A 124 9.71 11.91 3.83
N TYR A 125 9.49 12.47 5.01
CA TYR A 125 10.31 12.18 6.19
C TYR A 125 9.52 11.43 7.25
N SER A 126 10.24 10.65 8.06
CA SER A 126 9.64 9.91 9.18
C SER A 126 9.36 10.83 10.36
N PRO A 127 8.58 10.36 11.36
CA PRO A 127 8.41 11.12 12.59
C PRO A 127 9.72 11.39 13.33
N SER A 128 10.73 10.54 13.17
CA SER A 128 12.04 10.76 13.77
C SER A 128 12.81 11.85 13.07
N ASP A 129 12.62 12.00 11.76
CA ASP A 129 13.35 12.99 10.96
C ASP A 129 12.63 14.32 10.91
N TYR A 130 11.31 14.31 10.95
CA TYR A 130 10.53 15.55 10.89
C TYR A 130 9.22 15.36 11.65
N ALA A 131 9.30 15.47 12.97
CA ALA A 131 8.16 15.25 13.87
C ALA A 131 7.02 16.24 13.62
N ALA A 132 7.31 17.43 13.12
CA ALA A 132 6.29 18.47 12.94
C ALA A 132 5.22 18.07 11.90
N ALA A 133 5.52 17.15 11.02
CA ALA A 133 4.56 16.69 10.01
C ALA A 133 3.62 15.60 10.53
N TRP A 134 3.82 15.11 11.73
CA TRP A 134 3.11 13.94 12.24
C TRP A 134 2.45 14.19 13.59
N GLU A 135 1.35 13.49 13.86
CA GLU A 135 0.72 13.49 15.19
C GLU A 135 0.24 12.07 15.49
N VAL A 136 0.40 11.67 16.75
CA VAL A 136 -0.11 10.38 17.23
C VAL A 136 -1.63 10.51 17.32
N THR A 137 -2.34 9.54 16.75
CA THR A 137 -3.79 9.52 16.86
C THR A 137 -4.20 8.73 18.09
N ALA A 138 -5.11 9.30 18.81
CA ALA A 138 -5.50 8.70 20.05
C ALA A 138 -6.24 7.41 19.88
N ASP A 139 -6.62 7.20 18.93
CA ASP A 139 -7.36 6.16 18.93
C ASP A 139 -6.76 5.08 18.95
N GLU A 140 -6.17 5.78 19.04
CA GLU A 140 -5.90 5.10 19.25
C GLU A 140 -6.43 4.30 20.09
N ALA A 141 -6.44 4.62 20.18
CA ALA A 141 -6.81 4.11 20.72
C ALA A 141 -7.41 3.28 21.04
N VAL A 142 -6.86 3.24 21.14
CA VAL A 142 -7.18 2.58 21.43
C VAL A 142 -8.17 2.21 21.79
N SER A 143 -8.25 2.63 21.85
CA SER A 143 -8.92 2.38 22.09
C SER A 143 -9.56 1.71 22.47
N THR A 144 -9.62 1.91 22.69
CA THR A 144 -10.14 1.43 22.97
C THR A 144 -10.75 0.73 23.36
N ASN A 145 -10.77 0.65 23.49
CA ASN A 145 -11.31 0.11 23.77
C ASN A 145 -11.65 -0.56 23.89
#